data_de68e3237254425b16db2e1170c3ad7d
#
_entry.id   de68e3237254425b16db2e1170c3ad7d
#
_cell.length_a   1.000
_cell.length_b   1.000
_cell.length_c   1.000
_cell.angle_alpha   90.00
_cell.angle_beta   90.00
_cell.angle_gamma   90.00
#
_symmetry.space_group_name_H-M   'P 1'
#
loop_
_entity.id
_entity.type
_entity.pdbx_description
1 polymer ?
#
loop_
_entity_poly.entity_id
_entity_poly.type
_entity_poly.pdbx_seq_one_letter_code
_entity_poly.pdbx_strand_id
1 'polypeptide(L)'
;MESGIKILGGGCAKCNALEAATVDALRELGMDTTIDHVRDFEKIAAYGVMTTPALVVDGQVVSYGKVLKKDEVIAILKKVRK
;
A
#
# COMPACT_ATOMS: atom_id res chain seq x y z
N MET A 1 -10.19 -4.29 13.90
CA MET A 1 -8.90 -3.58 14.01
C MET A 1 -8.44 -3.17 12.64
N GLU A 2 -7.95 -1.95 12.55
CA GLU A 2 -7.42 -1.49 11.28
C GLU A 2 -6.16 -2.28 10.92
N SER A 3 -6.08 -2.71 9.67
CA SER A 3 -4.80 -3.19 9.17
C SER A 3 -3.88 -1.97 9.06
N GLY A 4 -2.63 -2.13 9.24
CA GLY A 4 -1.70 -1.03 9.05
C GLY A 4 -1.42 -0.71 7.58
N ILE A 5 -2.08 -1.40 6.66
CA ILE A 5 -1.81 -1.30 5.22
C ILE A 5 -2.91 -0.49 4.55
N LYS A 6 -2.52 0.57 3.85
CA LYS A 6 -3.46 1.40 3.09
C LYS A 6 -2.91 1.64 1.70
N ILE A 7 -3.81 1.70 0.73
CA ILE A 7 -3.47 2.09 -0.63
C ILE A 7 -4.19 3.39 -0.93
N LEU A 8 -3.43 4.41 -1.25
CA LEU A 8 -3.96 5.74 -1.56
C LEU A 8 -4.24 5.82 -3.06
N GLY A 9 -5.45 6.20 -3.39
CA GLY A 9 -5.93 6.23 -4.76
C GLY A 9 -6.81 5.02 -5.04
N GLY A 10 -7.55 5.03 -6.12
CA GLY A 10 -8.43 3.92 -6.44
C GLY A 10 -9.03 4.04 -7.81
N GLY A 11 -9.57 2.94 -8.29
CA GLY A 11 -10.29 2.88 -9.54
C GLY A 11 -9.43 2.86 -10.79
N CYS A 12 -8.12 2.74 -10.68
CA CYS A 12 -7.25 2.64 -11.84
C CYS A 12 -6.51 1.31 -11.87
N ALA A 13 -6.03 0.93 -13.06
CA ALA A 13 -5.32 -0.34 -13.24
C ALA A 13 -4.06 -0.41 -12.38
N LYS A 14 -3.36 0.71 -12.24
CA LYS A 14 -2.14 0.77 -11.42
C LYS A 14 -2.43 0.53 -9.94
N CYS A 15 -3.52 1.11 -9.44
CA CYS A 15 -3.92 0.91 -8.05
C CYS A 15 -4.29 -0.55 -7.80
N ASN A 16 -5.00 -1.16 -8.73
CA ASN A 16 -5.37 -2.56 -8.63
C ASN A 16 -4.15 -3.48 -8.70
N ALA A 17 -3.19 -3.16 -9.54
CA ALA A 17 -1.96 -3.95 -9.65
C ALA A 17 -1.14 -3.87 -8.36
N LEU A 18 -1.04 -2.68 -7.78
CA LEU A 18 -0.34 -2.50 -6.51
C LEU A 18 -1.04 -3.26 -5.39
N GLU A 19 -2.37 -3.21 -5.35
CA GLU A 19 -3.15 -3.96 -4.37
C GLU A 19 -2.88 -5.46 -4.48
N ALA A 20 -2.93 -6.00 -5.69
CA ALA A 20 -2.69 -7.42 -5.91
C ALA A 20 -1.30 -7.83 -5.44
N ALA A 21 -0.29 -7.05 -5.77
CA ALA A 21 1.08 -7.32 -5.34
C ALA A 21 1.20 -7.26 -3.82
N THR A 22 0.53 -6.30 -3.19
CA THR A 22 0.55 -6.14 -1.74
C THR A 22 -0.14 -7.31 -1.04
N VAL A 23 -1.30 -7.74 -1.55
CA VAL A 23 -2.02 -8.90 -0.99
C VAL A 23 -1.16 -10.16 -1.11
N ASP A 24 -0.55 -10.38 -2.26
CA ASP A 24 0.32 -11.55 -2.45
C ASP A 24 1.51 -11.53 -1.48
N ALA A 25 2.10 -10.36 -1.27
CA ALA A 25 3.22 -10.22 -0.36
C ALA A 25 2.81 -10.51 1.08
N LEU A 26 1.68 -9.98 1.51
CA LEU A 26 1.16 -10.21 2.86
C LEU A 26 0.84 -11.68 3.08
N ARG A 27 0.23 -12.31 2.08
CA ARG A 27 -0.12 -13.72 2.15
C ARG A 27 1.12 -14.60 2.27
N GLU A 28 2.15 -14.28 1.52
CA GLU A 28 3.41 -15.03 1.57
C GLU A 28 4.10 -14.89 2.93
N LEU A 29 3.97 -13.72 3.54
CA LEU A 29 4.56 -13.47 4.86
C LEU A 29 3.68 -13.95 6.01
N GLY A 30 2.50 -14.49 5.72
CA GLY A 30 1.57 -14.94 6.73
C GLY A 30 0.92 -13.81 7.52
N MET A 31 0.85 -12.63 6.95
CA MET A 31 0.25 -11.45 7.57
C MET A 31 -1.20 -11.29 7.15
N ASP A 32 -1.95 -10.46 7.92
CA ASP A 32 -3.31 -10.10 7.57
C ASP A 32 -3.31 -9.39 6.21
N THR A 33 -4.17 -9.88 5.30
CA THR A 33 -4.26 -9.33 3.95
C THR A 33 -5.30 -8.22 3.82
N THR A 34 -5.85 -7.74 4.92
CA THR A 34 -6.81 -6.64 4.90
C THR A 34 -6.10 -5.35 4.48
N ILE A 35 -6.63 -4.70 3.48
CA ILE A 35 -6.08 -3.45 2.94
C ILE A 35 -7.19 -2.42 2.87
N ASP A 36 -6.93 -1.23 3.40
CA ASP A 36 -7.84 -0.10 3.28
C ASP A 36 -7.50 0.69 2.02
N HIS A 37 -8.54 1.08 1.29
CA HIS A 37 -8.38 1.96 0.13
C HIS A 37 -8.79 3.36 0.49
N VAL A 38 -7.89 4.31 0.34
CA VAL A 38 -8.16 5.73 0.59
C VAL A 38 -8.30 6.41 -0.76
N ARG A 39 -9.53 6.84 -1.08
CA ARG A 39 -9.86 7.46 -2.36
C ARG A 39 -10.10 8.97 -2.24
N ASP A 40 -10.13 9.47 -1.03
CA ASP A 40 -10.40 10.89 -0.76
C ASP A 40 -9.12 11.69 -0.94
N PHE A 41 -9.14 12.63 -1.87
CA PHE A 41 -7.99 13.47 -2.16
C PHE A 41 -7.49 14.23 -0.94
N GLU A 42 -8.38 14.69 -0.09
CA GLU A 42 -7.97 15.40 1.12
C GLU A 42 -7.15 14.51 2.04
N LYS A 43 -7.57 13.27 2.19
CA LYS A 43 -6.84 12.30 3.02
C LYS A 43 -5.50 11.93 2.38
N ILE A 44 -5.50 11.75 1.07
CA ILE A 44 -4.27 11.44 0.33
C ILE A 44 -3.27 12.59 0.49
N ALA A 45 -3.73 13.82 0.33
CA ALA A 45 -2.88 15.00 0.51
C ALA A 45 -2.37 15.12 1.94
N ALA A 46 -3.17 14.70 2.93
CA ALA A 46 -2.75 14.72 4.33
C ALA A 46 -1.56 13.81 4.60
N TYR A 47 -1.36 12.77 3.81
CA TYR A 47 -0.18 11.92 3.88
C TYR A 47 1.04 12.56 3.21
N GLY A 48 0.88 13.71 2.57
CA GLY A 48 1.97 14.37 1.86
C GLY A 48 2.25 13.78 0.48
N VAL A 49 1.30 13.02 -0.06
CA VAL A 49 1.45 12.35 -1.36
C VAL A 49 0.73 13.13 -2.45
N MET A 50 1.44 13.42 -3.51
CA MET A 50 0.89 14.15 -4.67
C MET A 50 0.60 13.22 -5.85
N THR A 51 1.08 11.99 -5.81
CA THR A 51 0.90 11.03 -6.90
C THR A 51 0.31 9.73 -6.37
N THR A 52 -0.50 9.07 -7.18
CA THR A 52 -1.08 7.77 -6.86
C THR A 52 -0.68 6.76 -7.92
N PRO A 53 -0.68 5.48 -7.60
CA PRO A 53 -0.99 4.88 -6.30
C PRO A 53 0.12 5.06 -5.28
N ALA A 54 -0.23 5.09 -4.01
CA ALA A 54 0.76 5.14 -2.94
C ALA A 54 0.47 4.02 -1.93
N LEU A 55 1.52 3.50 -1.34
CA LEU A 55 1.42 2.44 -0.34
C LEU A 55 1.79 2.99 1.03
N VAL A 56 0.92 2.77 1.99
CA VAL A 56 1.13 3.19 3.38
C VAL A 56 1.20 1.94 4.26
N VAL A 57 2.21 1.85 5.08
CA VAL A 57 2.38 0.77 6.05
C VAL A 57 2.55 1.39 7.43
N ASP A 58 1.64 1.04 8.34
CA ASP A 58 1.67 1.52 9.73
C ASP A 58 1.76 3.04 9.84
N GLY A 59 1.01 3.74 8.99
CA GLY A 59 0.97 5.19 9.00
C GLY A 59 2.11 5.88 8.25
N GLN A 60 3.02 5.10 7.66
CA GLN A 60 4.15 5.65 6.91
C GLN A 60 3.97 5.39 5.42
N VAL A 61 4.16 6.43 4.62
CA VAL A 61 4.16 6.28 3.17
C VAL A 61 5.49 5.65 2.76
N VAL A 62 5.43 4.41 2.28
CA VAL A 62 6.63 3.66 1.91
C VAL A 62 6.89 3.68 0.42
N SER A 63 5.89 4.04 -0.38
CA SER A 63 6.04 4.17 -1.82
C SER A 63 4.92 5.04 -2.38
N TYR A 64 5.21 5.75 -3.46
CA TYR A 64 4.22 6.55 -4.15
C TYR A 64 4.59 6.67 -5.63
N GLY A 65 3.55 6.79 -6.47
CA GLY A 65 3.73 6.95 -7.90
C GLY A 65 4.29 5.74 -8.63
N LYS A 66 4.32 4.58 -7.97
CA LYS A 66 4.87 3.36 -8.54
C LYS A 66 3.96 2.18 -8.30
N VAL A 67 3.98 1.22 -9.24
CA VAL A 67 3.39 -0.08 -9.03
C VAL A 67 4.50 -1.03 -8.62
N LEU A 68 4.48 -1.43 -7.36
CA LEU A 68 5.49 -2.33 -6.83
C LEU A 68 5.16 -3.77 -7.18
N LYS A 69 6.18 -4.57 -7.36
CA LYS A 69 6.02 -6.01 -7.52
C LYS A 69 5.98 -6.66 -6.14
N LYS A 70 5.49 -7.90 -6.10
CA LYS A 70 5.40 -8.66 -4.87
C LYS A 70 6.71 -8.66 -4.07
N ASP A 71 7.82 -8.92 -4.75
CA ASP A 71 9.14 -8.98 -4.09
C ASP A 71 9.52 -7.64 -3.47
N GLU A 72 9.19 -6.55 -4.15
CA GLU A 72 9.47 -5.21 -3.65
C GLU A 72 8.64 -4.91 -2.40
N VAL A 73 7.36 -5.31 -2.41
CA VAL A 73 6.49 -5.13 -1.26
C VAL A 73 6.98 -5.97 -0.08
N ILE A 74 7.40 -7.20 -0.33
CA ILE A 74 7.95 -8.07 0.71
C ILE A 74 9.17 -7.42 1.37
N ALA A 75 10.07 -6.90 0.56
CA ALA A 75 11.27 -6.24 1.07
C ALA A 75 10.92 -5.05 1.97
N ILE A 76 9.94 -4.24 1.55
CA ILE A 76 9.48 -3.10 2.32
C ILE A 76 8.85 -3.55 3.64
N LEU A 77 7.99 -4.57 3.60
CA LEU A 77 7.33 -5.07 4.80
C LEU A 77 8.32 -5.63 5.81
N LYS A 78 9.31 -6.35 5.34
CA LYS A 78 10.35 -6.87 6.22
C LYS A 78 11.16 -5.75 6.86
N LYS A 79 11.36 -4.66 6.15
CA LYS A 79 12.10 -3.51 6.66
C LYS A 79 11.29 -2.73 7.69
N VAL A 80 9.99 -2.57 7.46
CA VAL A 80 9.12 -1.75 8.32
C VAL A 80 8.56 -2.55 9.48
N ARG A 81 8.23 -3.81 9.26
CA ARG A 81 7.55 -4.67 10.25
C ARG A 81 8.40 -5.81 10.78
N LYS A 82 9.61 -5.66 10.84
CA LYS A 82 10.53 -6.74 11.27
C LYS A 82 9.90 -7.85 12.09
#